data_83900fba02b20b8a8df5e6f97236e5ee
#
_entry.id   83900fba02b20b8a8df5e6f97236e5ee
#
_cell.length_a   1.000
_cell.length_b   1.000
_cell.length_c   1.000
_cell.angle_alpha   90.00
_cell.angle_beta   90.00
_cell.angle_gamma   90.00
#
_symmetry.space_group_name_H-M   'P 1'
#
loop_
_entity.id
_entity.type
_entity.pdbx_description
1 polymer ?
#
loop_
_entity_poly.entity_id
_entity_poly.type
_entity_poly.pdbx_seq_one_letter_code
_entity_poly.pdbx_strand_id
1 'polypeptide(L)'
;MKNKNLPILFLLLDILLVVIAFLFAAKVKEGTRRILADFQWWRSLFAFTGIWIGVSILGGKYSLQKVGKASKLAGQIVKCDLYAIAVVFGLMYIFNQFQYSRMILLGTILGSVVLELFVFGGIYYTFRFRRENRDFARATLMTYSEVLE
;
A
#
# COMPACT_ATOMS: atom_id res chain seq x y z
N MET A 1 20.03 -4.80 12.96
CA MET A 1 20.07 -3.45 12.33
C MET A 1 18.66 -3.03 11.96
N LYS A 2 18.10 -2.00 12.61
CA LYS A 2 16.83 -1.39 12.20
C LYS A 2 17.10 -0.57 10.94
N ASN A 3 16.69 -1.06 9.79
CA ASN A 3 16.81 -0.33 8.55
C ASN A 3 15.82 0.87 8.61
N LYS A 4 16.34 2.05 8.95
CA LYS A 4 15.56 3.29 9.08
C LYS A 4 14.87 3.70 7.77
N ASN A 5 15.37 3.20 6.64
CA ASN A 5 14.85 3.52 5.31
C ASN A 5 13.65 2.64 4.87
N LEU A 6 13.37 1.56 5.59
CA LEU A 6 12.31 0.64 5.23
C LEU A 6 10.90 1.30 5.20
N PRO A 7 10.49 2.08 6.22
CA PRO A 7 9.18 2.76 6.17
C PRO A 7 9.07 3.77 5.04
N ILE A 8 10.17 4.45 4.67
CA ILE A 8 10.18 5.39 3.54
C ILE A 8 9.99 4.65 2.23
N LEU A 9 10.63 3.49 2.05
CA LEU A 9 10.46 2.66 0.87
C LEU A 9 9.01 2.19 0.71
N PHE A 10 8.37 1.76 1.80
CA PHE A 10 6.96 1.36 1.79
C PHE A 10 6.02 2.52 1.47
N LEU A 11 6.31 3.72 1.97
CA LEU A 11 5.56 4.93 1.66
C LEU A 11 5.68 5.28 0.17
N LEU A 12 6.88 5.26 -0.40
CA LEU A 12 7.09 5.52 -1.83
C LEU A 12 6.37 4.48 -2.71
N LEU A 13 6.41 3.22 -2.28
CA LEU A 13 5.70 2.13 -2.97
C LEU A 13 4.19 2.35 -2.94
N ASP A 14 3.64 2.74 -1.81
CA ASP A 14 2.21 3.03 -1.63
C ASP A 14 1.76 4.18 -2.56
N ILE A 15 2.52 5.28 -2.60
CA ILE A 15 2.29 6.38 -3.55
C ILE A 15 2.25 5.85 -4.99
N LEU A 16 3.21 5.04 -5.37
CA LEU A 16 3.30 4.48 -6.71
C LEU A 16 2.08 3.62 -7.04
N LEU A 17 1.64 2.77 -6.12
CA LEU A 17 0.48 1.90 -6.32
C LEU A 17 -0.81 2.69 -6.47
N VAL A 18 -1.01 3.73 -5.65
CA VAL A 18 -2.18 4.62 -5.75
C VAL A 18 -2.19 5.37 -7.09
N VAL A 19 -1.05 5.88 -7.53
CA VAL A 19 -0.93 6.56 -8.83
C VAL A 19 -1.24 5.60 -9.98
N ILE A 20 -0.70 4.38 -9.95
CA ILE A 20 -0.97 3.37 -10.98
C ILE A 20 -2.46 3.02 -11.00
N ALA A 21 -3.09 2.79 -9.85
CA ALA A 21 -4.51 2.47 -9.74
C ALA A 21 -5.38 3.60 -10.32
N PHE A 22 -5.05 4.86 -9.99
CA PHE A 22 -5.76 6.03 -10.49
C PHE A 22 -5.63 6.16 -12.01
N LEU A 23 -4.43 6.08 -12.55
CA LEU A 23 -4.20 6.18 -13.99
C LEU A 23 -4.88 5.05 -14.75
N PHE A 24 -4.90 3.85 -14.20
CA PHE A 24 -5.61 2.72 -14.78
C PHE A 24 -7.12 2.94 -14.79
N ALA A 25 -7.71 3.33 -13.66
CA ALA A 25 -9.15 3.62 -13.55
C ALA A 25 -9.58 4.75 -14.49
N ALA A 26 -8.77 5.80 -14.58
CA ALA A 26 -9.02 6.93 -15.46
C ALA A 26 -8.89 6.54 -16.94
N LYS A 27 -7.90 5.72 -17.30
CA LYS A 27 -7.70 5.20 -18.67
C LYS A 27 -8.89 4.36 -19.14
N VAL A 28 -9.41 3.51 -18.28
CA VAL A 28 -10.55 2.64 -18.58
C VAL A 28 -11.79 3.45 -18.91
N LYS A 29 -12.00 4.60 -18.25
CA LYS A 29 -13.20 5.41 -18.43
C LYS A 29 -13.08 6.44 -19.57
N GLU A 30 -11.99 7.21 -19.63
CA GLU A 30 -11.95 8.42 -20.48
C GLU A 30 -10.89 8.39 -21.58
N GLY A 31 -10.03 7.38 -21.57
CA GLY A 31 -8.90 7.30 -22.50
C GLY A 31 -7.71 8.21 -22.12
N THR A 32 -6.53 7.80 -22.52
CA THR A 32 -5.26 8.38 -22.05
C THR A 32 -5.08 9.86 -22.43
N ARG A 33 -5.57 10.28 -23.59
CA ARG A 33 -5.36 11.66 -24.11
C ARG A 33 -6.05 12.74 -23.29
N ARG A 34 -7.26 12.49 -22.78
CA ARG A 34 -8.01 13.48 -21.99
C ARG A 34 -7.40 13.67 -20.59
N ILE A 35 -6.89 12.59 -19.98
CA ILE A 35 -6.33 12.63 -18.64
C ILE A 35 -5.08 13.48 -18.56
N LEU A 36 -4.21 13.39 -19.56
CA LEU A 36 -2.94 14.11 -19.58
C LEU A 36 -3.13 15.61 -19.89
N ALA A 37 -4.20 15.97 -20.58
CA ALA A 37 -4.44 17.34 -21.03
C ALA A 37 -5.19 18.20 -20.01
N ASP A 38 -5.91 17.60 -19.06
CA ASP A 38 -6.77 18.33 -18.13
C ASP A 38 -6.16 18.43 -16.74
N PHE A 39 -5.83 19.66 -16.31
CA PHE A 39 -5.27 19.98 -15.01
C PHE A 39 -6.15 19.51 -13.84
N GLN A 40 -7.45 19.39 -14.04
CA GLN A 40 -8.40 18.97 -13.02
C GLN A 40 -8.15 17.53 -12.54
N TRP A 41 -7.70 16.64 -13.45
CA TRP A 41 -7.32 15.26 -13.11
C TRP A 41 -6.10 15.19 -12.19
N TRP A 42 -5.10 15.98 -12.46
CA TRP A 42 -3.89 16.05 -11.64
C TRP A 42 -4.19 16.57 -10.23
N ARG A 43 -5.04 17.59 -10.13
CA ARG A 43 -5.48 18.11 -8.84
C ARG A 43 -6.19 17.04 -8.01
N SER A 44 -7.06 16.26 -8.63
CA SER A 44 -7.78 15.16 -7.99
C SER A 44 -6.84 14.05 -7.54
N LEU A 45 -5.88 13.68 -8.37
CA LEU A 45 -4.86 12.68 -8.04
C LEU A 45 -4.04 13.11 -6.83
N PHE A 46 -3.55 14.35 -6.80
CA PHE A 46 -2.78 14.86 -5.68
C PHE A 46 -3.58 14.91 -4.39
N ALA A 47 -4.83 15.38 -4.44
CA ALA A 47 -5.71 15.41 -3.28
C ALA A 47 -6.00 14.01 -2.74
N PHE A 48 -6.37 13.08 -3.63
CA PHE A 48 -6.64 11.69 -3.26
C PHE A 48 -5.40 11.02 -2.65
N THR A 49 -4.26 11.12 -3.33
CA THR A 49 -2.99 10.53 -2.86
C THR A 49 -2.55 11.13 -1.52
N GLY A 50 -2.68 12.45 -1.36
CA GLY A 50 -2.34 13.13 -0.10
C GLY A 50 -3.19 12.65 1.08
N ILE A 51 -4.51 12.53 0.89
CA ILE A 51 -5.43 12.00 1.92
C ILE A 51 -5.08 10.54 2.24
N TRP A 52 -4.90 9.71 1.21
CA TRP A 52 -4.59 8.29 1.35
C TRP A 52 -3.33 8.08 2.19
N ILE A 53 -2.26 8.79 1.85
CA ILE A 53 -0.99 8.70 2.57
C ILE A 53 -1.10 9.27 3.99
N GLY A 54 -1.77 10.42 4.15
CA GLY A 54 -1.99 11.01 5.46
C GLY A 54 -2.68 10.04 6.42
N VAL A 55 -3.76 9.41 5.98
CA VAL A 55 -4.46 8.40 6.78
C VAL A 55 -3.59 7.15 7.02
N SER A 56 -2.82 6.71 6.02
CA SER A 56 -1.92 5.57 6.15
C SER A 56 -0.80 5.81 7.16
N ILE A 57 -0.26 7.02 7.23
CA ILE A 57 0.74 7.42 8.23
C ILE A 57 0.12 7.43 9.63
N LEU A 58 -1.03 8.08 9.79
CA LEU A 58 -1.75 8.17 11.06
C LEU A 58 -2.21 6.80 11.57
N GLY A 59 -2.64 5.91 10.65
CA GLY A 59 -3.02 4.54 10.93
C GLY A 59 -1.84 3.61 11.25
N GLY A 60 -0.59 4.08 11.11
CA GLY A 60 0.60 3.28 11.38
C GLY A 60 0.84 2.16 10.35
N LYS A 61 0.32 2.29 9.13
CA LYS A 61 0.44 1.31 8.04
C LYS A 61 1.89 0.93 7.76
N TYR A 62 2.82 1.88 7.86
CA TYR A 62 4.25 1.66 7.54
C TYR A 62 5.07 1.11 8.70
N SER A 63 4.48 0.85 9.87
CA SER A 63 5.19 0.23 11.00
C SER A 63 5.22 -1.29 10.96
N LEU A 64 5.40 -1.86 9.77
CA LEU A 64 5.36 -3.31 9.47
C LEU A 64 6.36 -4.16 10.25
N GLN A 65 7.43 -3.55 10.78
CA GLN A 65 8.44 -4.26 11.57
C GLN A 65 7.90 -4.86 12.88
N LYS A 66 6.73 -4.40 13.34
CA LYS A 66 6.09 -4.88 14.59
C LYS A 66 5.12 -6.05 14.36
N VAL A 67 4.87 -6.39 13.09
CA VAL A 67 3.84 -7.37 12.73
C VAL A 67 4.46 -8.75 12.58
N GLY A 68 4.23 -9.63 13.58
CA GLY A 68 4.77 -10.99 13.58
C GLY A 68 4.00 -12.00 12.71
N LYS A 69 2.77 -11.69 12.26
CA LYS A 69 1.92 -12.61 11.48
C LYS A 69 1.35 -11.92 10.24
N ALA A 70 1.31 -12.65 9.11
CA ALA A 70 0.78 -12.16 7.82
C ALA A 70 -0.68 -11.68 7.93
N SER A 71 -1.51 -12.39 8.69
CA SER A 71 -2.91 -12.01 8.91
C SER A 71 -3.06 -10.67 9.63
N LYS A 72 -2.17 -10.36 10.57
CA LYS A 72 -2.16 -9.05 11.25
C LYS A 72 -1.74 -7.93 10.29
N LEU A 73 -0.81 -8.22 9.40
CA LEU A 73 -0.38 -7.26 8.36
C LEU A 73 -1.55 -6.92 7.43
N ALA A 74 -2.17 -7.95 6.84
CA ALA A 74 -3.31 -7.76 5.96
C ALA A 74 -4.45 -7.01 6.66
N GLY A 75 -4.77 -7.38 7.90
CA GLY A 75 -5.78 -6.69 8.70
C GLY A 75 -5.46 -5.22 8.96
N GLN A 76 -4.19 -4.87 9.18
CA GLN A 76 -3.77 -3.48 9.38
C GLN A 76 -3.85 -2.66 8.09
N ILE A 77 -3.45 -3.23 6.96
CA ILE A 77 -3.57 -2.59 5.64
C ILE A 77 -5.05 -2.30 5.37
N VAL A 78 -5.91 -3.33 5.40
CA VAL A 78 -7.34 -3.19 5.14
C VAL A 78 -8.00 -2.17 6.08
N LYS A 79 -7.62 -2.16 7.37
CA LYS A 79 -8.13 -1.18 8.33
C LYS A 79 -7.75 0.25 7.97
N CYS A 80 -6.49 0.50 7.59
CA CYS A 80 -6.02 1.83 7.16
C CYS A 80 -6.73 2.26 5.87
N ASP A 81 -6.90 1.35 4.92
CA ASP A 81 -7.56 1.62 3.65
C ASP A 81 -9.04 1.94 3.86
N LEU A 82 -9.75 1.22 4.75
CA LEU A 82 -11.12 1.55 5.12
C LEU A 82 -11.24 2.95 5.73
N TYR A 83 -10.31 3.35 6.60
CA TYR A 83 -10.30 4.72 7.12
C TYR A 83 -10.03 5.75 6.03
N ALA A 84 -9.08 5.48 5.13
CA ALA A 84 -8.79 6.37 4.01
C ALA A 84 -10.03 6.54 3.11
N ILE A 85 -10.73 5.45 2.80
CA ILE A 85 -11.99 5.46 2.05
C ILE A 85 -13.04 6.34 2.76
N ALA A 86 -13.25 6.13 4.05
CA ALA A 86 -14.23 6.90 4.83
C ALA A 86 -13.90 8.40 4.83
N VAL A 87 -12.62 8.77 4.99
CA VAL A 87 -12.18 10.17 4.95
C VAL A 87 -12.37 10.77 3.55
N VAL A 88 -12.00 10.05 2.48
CA VAL A 88 -12.17 10.51 1.09
C VAL A 88 -13.65 10.77 0.80
N PHE A 89 -14.55 9.83 1.12
CA PHE A 89 -15.99 10.02 0.91
C PHE A 89 -16.56 11.13 1.77
N GLY A 90 -16.14 11.23 3.03
CA GLY A 90 -16.56 12.30 3.94
C GLY A 90 -16.18 13.70 3.41
N LEU A 91 -14.94 13.87 2.96
CA LEU A 91 -14.47 15.13 2.39
C LEU A 91 -15.17 15.45 1.07
N MET A 92 -15.40 14.46 0.20
CA MET A 92 -16.16 14.67 -1.02
C MET A 92 -17.60 15.11 -0.74
N TYR A 93 -18.23 14.55 0.29
CA TYR A 93 -19.56 14.95 0.71
C TYR A 93 -19.59 16.41 1.22
N ILE A 94 -18.65 16.76 2.11
CA ILE A 94 -18.56 18.11 2.72
C ILE A 94 -18.31 19.18 1.66
N PHE A 95 -17.37 18.92 0.74
CA PHE A 95 -17.00 19.91 -0.29
C PHE A 95 -17.89 19.89 -1.53
N ASN A 96 -18.94 19.07 -1.54
CA ASN A 96 -19.89 18.92 -2.66
C ASN A 96 -19.20 18.70 -4.02
N GLN A 97 -18.04 18.03 -4.00
CA GLN A 97 -17.20 17.80 -5.20
C GLN A 97 -17.63 16.53 -5.95
N PHE A 98 -18.96 16.31 -6.10
CA PHE A 98 -19.48 15.16 -6.85
C PHE A 98 -19.26 15.23 -8.37
N GLN A 99 -18.58 16.25 -8.87
CA GLN A 99 -18.24 16.38 -10.30
C GLN A 99 -17.23 15.31 -10.77
N TYR A 100 -16.48 14.73 -9.83
CA TYR A 100 -15.57 13.63 -10.16
C TYR A 100 -16.34 12.34 -10.44
N SER A 101 -15.90 11.66 -11.48
CA SER A 101 -16.48 10.38 -11.84
C SER A 101 -16.39 9.37 -10.70
N ARG A 102 -17.54 9.02 -10.14
CA ARG A 102 -17.67 7.99 -9.09
C ARG A 102 -16.99 6.68 -9.50
N MET A 103 -17.03 6.35 -10.79
CA MET A 103 -16.38 5.14 -11.33
C MET A 103 -14.85 5.18 -11.22
N ILE A 104 -14.24 6.34 -11.49
CA ILE A 104 -12.78 6.48 -11.38
C ILE A 104 -12.35 6.38 -9.91
N LEU A 105 -13.10 7.03 -9.02
CA LEU A 105 -12.84 6.96 -7.59
C LEU A 105 -12.93 5.52 -7.07
N LEU A 106 -14.03 4.83 -7.37
CA LEU A 106 -14.22 3.43 -6.96
C LEU A 106 -13.16 2.52 -7.59
N GLY A 107 -12.86 2.71 -8.87
CA GLY A 107 -11.81 1.95 -9.55
C GLY A 107 -10.43 2.19 -8.94
N THR A 108 -10.12 3.43 -8.56
CA THR A 108 -8.86 3.76 -7.87
C THR A 108 -8.79 3.10 -6.51
N ILE A 109 -9.84 3.20 -5.69
CA ILE A 109 -9.90 2.59 -4.37
C ILE A 109 -9.72 1.08 -4.45
N LEU A 110 -10.54 0.40 -5.26
CA LEU A 110 -10.45 -1.04 -5.42
C LEU A 110 -9.09 -1.47 -5.98
N GLY A 111 -8.61 -0.76 -6.99
CA GLY A 111 -7.30 -1.01 -7.59
C GLY A 111 -6.16 -0.84 -6.58
N SER A 112 -6.18 0.23 -5.77
CA SER A 112 -5.16 0.47 -4.73
C SER A 112 -5.15 -0.65 -3.69
N VAL A 113 -6.30 -1.00 -3.11
CA VAL A 113 -6.41 -2.06 -2.10
C VAL A 113 -5.89 -3.40 -2.64
N VAL A 114 -6.31 -3.78 -3.86
CA VAL A 114 -5.88 -5.03 -4.48
C VAL A 114 -4.37 -5.03 -4.73
N LEU A 115 -3.83 -3.97 -5.35
CA LEU A 115 -2.41 -3.85 -5.62
C LEU A 115 -1.57 -3.86 -4.33
N GLU A 116 -2.02 -3.16 -3.29
CA GLU A 116 -1.35 -3.13 -2.00
C GLU A 116 -1.31 -4.51 -1.34
N LEU A 117 -2.43 -5.23 -1.30
CA LEU A 117 -2.46 -6.57 -0.72
C LEU A 117 -1.52 -7.52 -1.47
N PHE A 118 -1.47 -7.44 -2.80
CA PHE A 118 -0.54 -8.24 -3.60
C PHE A 118 0.93 -7.88 -3.33
N VAL A 119 1.26 -6.61 -3.39
CA VAL A 119 2.66 -6.15 -3.28
C VAL A 119 3.17 -6.31 -1.86
N PHE A 120 2.44 -5.79 -0.86
CA PHE A 120 2.88 -5.91 0.54
C PHE A 120 2.81 -7.35 1.03
N GLY A 121 1.81 -8.13 0.61
CA GLY A 121 1.73 -9.55 0.89
C GLY A 121 2.90 -10.33 0.30
N GLY A 122 3.25 -10.08 -0.96
CA GLY A 122 4.40 -10.68 -1.63
C GLY A 122 5.73 -10.32 -0.98
N ILE A 123 5.93 -9.04 -0.64
CA ILE A 123 7.12 -8.58 0.08
C ILE A 123 7.22 -9.27 1.45
N TYR A 124 6.13 -9.31 2.21
CA TYR A 124 6.11 -9.96 3.52
C TYR A 124 6.44 -11.45 3.41
N TYR A 125 5.84 -12.16 2.44
CA TYR A 125 6.11 -13.57 2.19
C TYR A 125 7.59 -13.83 1.87
N THR A 126 8.18 -13.01 1.02
CA THR A 126 9.60 -13.11 0.64
C THR A 126 10.53 -12.88 1.83
N PHE A 127 10.24 -11.89 2.67
CA PHE A 127 11.03 -11.64 3.89
C PHE A 127 10.91 -12.77 4.90
N ARG A 128 9.72 -13.32 5.07
CA ARG A 128 9.48 -14.45 5.96
C ARG A 128 10.24 -15.70 5.50
N PHE A 129 10.13 -16.05 4.23
CA PHE A 129 10.82 -17.19 3.64
C PHE A 129 12.35 -17.09 3.80
N ARG A 130 12.93 -15.90 3.56
CA ARG A 130 14.35 -15.66 3.77
C ARG A 130 14.77 -15.77 5.24
N ARG A 131 13.89 -15.46 6.17
CA ARG A 131 14.17 -15.57 7.61
C ARG A 131 14.16 -17.04 8.05
N GLU A 132 13.15 -17.79 7.66
CA GLU A 132 13.03 -19.22 7.96
C GLU A 132 14.22 -20.02 7.41
N ASN A 133 14.65 -19.73 6.17
CA ASN A 133 15.85 -20.38 5.60
C ASN A 133 17.15 -20.04 6.33
N ARG A 134 17.30 -18.82 6.86
CA ARG A 134 18.47 -18.44 7.66
C ARG A 134 18.49 -19.13 9.01
N ASP A 135 17.34 -19.25 9.64
CA ASP A 135 17.22 -19.92 10.95
C ASP A 135 17.48 -21.43 10.80
N PHE A 136 17.01 -22.04 9.71
CA PHE A 136 17.32 -23.44 9.37
C PHE A 136 18.81 -23.65 9.11
N ALA A 137 19.46 -22.80 8.32
CA ALA A 137 20.90 -22.90 8.06
C ALA A 137 21.73 -22.75 9.33
N ARG A 138 21.34 -21.86 10.26
CA ARG A 138 22.01 -21.72 11.57
C ARG A 138 21.82 -22.95 12.45
N ALA A 139 20.62 -23.50 12.52
CA ALA A 139 20.36 -24.72 13.28
C ALA A 139 21.20 -25.90 12.77
N THR A 140 21.30 -26.06 11.44
CA THR A 140 22.10 -27.10 10.83
C THR A 140 23.60 -26.95 11.17
N LEU A 141 24.13 -25.72 11.14
CA LEU A 141 25.54 -25.46 11.49
C LEU A 141 25.82 -25.74 12.97
N MET A 142 24.91 -25.42 13.89
CA MET A 142 25.07 -25.72 15.32
C MET A 142 25.07 -27.23 15.58
N THR A 143 24.17 -27.97 14.95
CA THR A 143 24.15 -29.43 15.06
C THR A 143 25.45 -30.07 14.53
N TYR A 144 26.02 -29.53 13.45
CA TYR A 144 27.28 -30.02 12.90
C TYR A 144 28.50 -29.75 13.83
N SER A 145 28.50 -28.63 14.54
CA SER A 145 29.58 -28.32 15.50
C SER A 145 29.51 -29.20 16.74
N GLU A 146 28.34 -29.57 17.22
CA GLU A 146 28.15 -30.48 18.36
C GLU A 146 28.54 -31.95 18.06
N VAL A 147 28.50 -32.35 16.78
CA VAL A 147 28.89 -33.72 16.36
C VAL A 147 30.43 -33.86 16.20
N LEU A 148 31.15 -32.75 16.10
CA LEU A 148 32.62 -32.72 15.89
C LEU A 148 33.42 -32.56 17.19
N GLU A 149 32.77 -32.33 18.34
CA GLU A 149 33.34 -32.38 19.68
C GLU A 149 33.14 -33.77 20.33
#